data_eca5ecfcd371744ce10160cf81e72a88
#
_entry.id   eca5ecfcd371744ce10160cf81e72a88
#
_cell.length_a   1.000
_cell.length_b   1.000
_cell.length_c   1.000
_cell.angle_alpha   90.00
_cell.angle_beta   90.00
_cell.angle_gamma   90.00
#
_symmetry.space_group_name_H-M   'P 1'
#
loop_
_entity.id
_entity.type
_entity.pdbx_description
1 polymer ?
#
loop_
_entity_poly.entity_id
_entity_poly.type
_entity_poly.pdbx_seq_one_letter_code
_entity_poly.pdbx_strand_id
1 'polypeptide(L)'
;MSLIERLPDLKAVKGGFGERLAAYYSKTVFSDAYVLHDVLIDGKDEHKSQIDLIIIAASGIYVVEVKTFSDAKIYGDGRKMDWQYYLGGHRYDFYNPIMQNKKHVEYLKKMLSDFAKVEFYSVVLMLCDDCKVSNVNRSDRVDTVVCTSLPAMNRAMKMFL
;
A
#
# COMPACT_ATOMS: atom_id res chain seq x y z
N MET A 1 3.22 13.12 -24.57
CA MET A 1 2.43 13.32 -23.35
C MET A 1 2.45 12.02 -22.58
N SER A 2 3.11 12.00 -21.45
CA SER A 2 3.21 10.78 -20.62
C SER A 2 1.85 10.47 -19.99
N LEU A 3 1.62 9.21 -19.61
CA LEU A 3 0.38 8.79 -18.92
C LEU A 3 0.15 9.60 -17.64
N ILE A 4 1.24 10.03 -17.00
CA ILE A 4 1.25 10.83 -15.76
C ILE A 4 0.67 12.23 -15.97
N GLU A 5 0.85 12.83 -17.16
CA GLU A 5 0.31 14.15 -17.50
C GLU A 5 -1.21 14.15 -17.76
N ARG A 6 -1.81 12.96 -17.93
CA ARG A 6 -3.26 12.78 -18.11
C ARG A 6 -4.00 12.48 -16.81
N LEU A 7 -3.28 12.33 -15.71
CA LEU A 7 -3.92 12.06 -14.43
C LEU A 7 -4.50 13.36 -13.85
N PRO A 8 -5.72 13.32 -13.30
CA PRO A 8 -6.30 14.49 -12.67
C PRO A 8 -5.43 14.97 -11.49
N ASP A 9 -5.47 16.25 -11.19
CA ASP A 9 -4.73 16.85 -10.09
C ASP A 9 -5.09 16.15 -8.78
N LEU A 10 -4.14 15.41 -8.21
CA LEU A 10 -4.30 14.61 -7.00
C LEU A 10 -4.68 15.43 -5.76
N LYS A 11 -4.55 16.75 -5.83
CA LYS A 11 -4.85 17.66 -4.73
C LYS A 11 -6.35 17.79 -4.41
N ALA A 12 -7.22 17.36 -5.31
CA ALA A 12 -8.65 17.64 -5.23
C ALA A 12 -9.50 16.49 -4.68
N VAL A 13 -8.97 15.29 -4.38
CA VAL A 13 -9.81 14.12 -4.16
C VAL A 13 -9.53 13.43 -2.84
N LYS A 14 -10.51 13.44 -1.96
CA LYS A 14 -10.52 12.76 -0.66
C LYS A 14 -10.99 11.30 -0.82
N GLY A 15 -10.26 10.35 -0.20
CA GLY A 15 -10.66 8.97 0.06
C GLY A 15 -11.03 8.12 -1.18
N GLY A 16 -10.55 6.90 -1.28
CA GLY A 16 -10.88 5.95 -2.36
C GLY A 16 -10.29 6.27 -3.74
N PHE A 17 -9.90 7.52 -4.00
CA PHE A 17 -9.34 7.90 -5.28
C PHE A 17 -7.89 7.43 -5.45
N GLY A 18 -7.09 7.53 -4.40
CA GLY A 18 -5.70 7.04 -4.42
C GLY A 18 -5.64 5.54 -4.72
N GLU A 19 -6.54 4.77 -4.13
CA GLU A 19 -6.68 3.34 -4.35
C GLU A 19 -7.07 3.02 -5.80
N ARG A 20 -8.07 3.72 -6.34
CA ARG A 20 -8.50 3.58 -7.74
C ARG A 20 -7.41 3.97 -8.73
N LEU A 21 -6.69 5.04 -8.42
CA LEU A 21 -5.57 5.49 -9.24
C LEU A 21 -4.44 4.46 -9.22
N ALA A 22 -4.09 3.93 -8.05
CA ALA A 22 -3.10 2.88 -7.90
C ALA A 22 -3.50 1.61 -8.66
N ALA A 23 -4.78 1.20 -8.57
CA ALA A 23 -5.32 0.06 -9.31
C ALA A 23 -5.25 0.27 -10.84
N TYR A 24 -5.68 1.44 -11.32
CA TYR A 24 -5.61 1.78 -12.73
C TYR A 24 -4.17 1.79 -13.25
N TYR A 25 -3.26 2.43 -12.51
CA TYR A 25 -1.85 2.48 -12.84
C TYR A 25 -1.23 1.08 -12.88
N SER A 26 -1.53 0.26 -11.90
CA SER A 26 -1.02 -1.11 -11.83
C SER A 26 -1.49 -1.97 -13.00
N LYS A 27 -2.75 -1.87 -13.40
CA LYS A 27 -3.28 -2.55 -14.60
C LYS A 27 -2.59 -2.12 -15.89
N THR A 28 -2.17 -0.88 -15.97
CA THR A 28 -1.50 -0.34 -17.17
C THR A 28 -0.03 -0.76 -17.23
N VAL A 29 0.64 -0.83 -16.08
CA VAL A 29 2.08 -1.12 -15.99
C VAL A 29 2.37 -2.62 -15.92
N PHE A 30 1.49 -3.38 -15.28
CA PHE A 30 1.61 -4.82 -15.09
C PHE A 30 0.59 -5.56 -15.97
N SER A 31 0.81 -5.54 -17.29
CA SER A 31 -0.10 -6.15 -18.27
C SER A 31 -0.37 -7.65 -18.03
N ASP A 32 0.61 -8.35 -17.46
CA ASP A 32 0.56 -9.79 -17.23
C ASP A 32 0.19 -10.15 -15.77
N ALA A 33 -0.32 -9.18 -15.00
CA ALA A 33 -0.75 -9.38 -13.64
C ALA A 33 -2.26 -9.20 -13.48
N TYR A 34 -2.85 -9.90 -12.50
CA TYR A 34 -4.22 -9.64 -12.07
C TYR A 34 -4.20 -8.58 -10.98
N VAL A 35 -5.04 -7.56 -11.13
CA VAL A 35 -5.15 -6.45 -10.19
C VAL A 35 -6.55 -6.43 -9.60
N LEU A 36 -6.64 -6.63 -8.29
CA LEU A 36 -7.87 -6.57 -7.50
C LEU A 36 -7.81 -5.35 -6.59
N HIS A 37 -8.91 -4.67 -6.38
CA HIS A 37 -9.00 -3.52 -5.47
C HIS A 37 -10.25 -3.63 -4.61
N ASP A 38 -10.25 -2.96 -3.45
CA ASP A 38 -11.34 -2.97 -2.48
C ASP A 38 -11.75 -4.40 -2.06
N VAL A 39 -10.78 -5.26 -1.78
CA VAL A 39 -11.02 -6.68 -1.50
C VAL A 39 -11.38 -6.84 -0.02
N LEU A 40 -12.56 -7.38 0.25
CA LEU A 40 -12.97 -7.75 1.60
C LEU A 40 -12.55 -9.19 1.92
N ILE A 41 -11.85 -9.36 3.02
CA ILE A 41 -11.43 -10.65 3.53
C ILE A 41 -11.90 -10.84 4.97
N ASP A 42 -12.01 -12.09 5.40
CA ASP A 42 -12.30 -12.39 6.79
C ASP A 42 -11.07 -12.13 7.65
N GLY A 43 -11.22 -11.20 8.59
CA GLY A 43 -10.23 -10.89 9.58
C GLY A 43 -10.40 -11.71 10.85
N LYS A 44 -9.80 -11.26 11.93
CA LYS A 44 -9.97 -11.84 13.23
C LYS A 44 -11.37 -11.56 13.80
N ASP A 45 -11.95 -12.51 14.53
CA ASP A 45 -13.23 -12.38 15.23
C ASP A 45 -14.41 -11.96 14.33
N GLU A 46 -14.52 -12.56 13.13
CA GLU A 46 -15.59 -12.32 12.15
C GLU A 46 -15.65 -10.88 11.59
N HIS A 47 -14.70 -10.03 11.95
CA HIS A 47 -14.59 -8.69 11.37
C HIS A 47 -14.04 -8.77 9.95
N LYS A 48 -14.69 -8.07 9.02
CA LYS A 48 -14.16 -7.92 7.67
C LYS A 48 -12.96 -6.96 7.68
N SER A 49 -11.92 -7.33 6.96
CA SER A 49 -10.79 -6.46 6.68
C SER A 49 -10.79 -6.11 5.19
N GLN A 50 -10.62 -4.84 4.88
CA GLN A 50 -10.54 -4.37 3.50
C GLN A 50 -9.07 -4.21 3.13
N ILE A 51 -8.71 -4.80 1.99
CA ILE A 51 -7.40 -4.61 1.36
C ILE A 51 -7.59 -3.66 0.18
N ASP A 52 -6.82 -2.60 0.15
CA ASP A 52 -6.94 -1.57 -0.87
C ASP A 52 -6.61 -2.10 -2.26
N LEU A 53 -5.50 -2.85 -2.38
CA LEU A 53 -5.04 -3.37 -3.67
C LEU A 53 -4.28 -4.69 -3.49
N ILE A 54 -4.58 -5.66 -4.36
CA ILE A 54 -3.83 -6.91 -4.50
C ILE A 54 -3.38 -7.04 -5.95
N ILE A 55 -2.09 -7.27 -6.17
CA ILE A 55 -1.52 -7.53 -7.49
C ILE A 55 -0.96 -8.95 -7.50
N ILE A 56 -1.47 -9.78 -8.37
CA ILE A 56 -1.05 -11.17 -8.53
C ILE A 56 -0.23 -11.28 -9.81
N ALA A 57 1.06 -11.51 -9.66
CA ALA A 57 2.02 -11.62 -10.75
C ALA A 57 2.74 -12.98 -10.69
N ALA A 58 3.51 -13.29 -11.71
CA ALA A 58 4.31 -14.52 -11.74
C ALA A 58 5.31 -14.61 -10.57
N SER A 59 5.82 -13.49 -10.08
CA SER A 59 6.73 -13.41 -8.94
C SER A 59 6.08 -13.57 -7.57
N GLY A 60 4.74 -13.46 -7.48
CA GLY A 60 4.01 -13.58 -6.21
C GLY A 60 2.83 -12.64 -6.08
N ILE A 61 2.37 -12.49 -4.85
CA ILE A 61 1.22 -11.64 -4.48
C ILE A 61 1.72 -10.40 -3.75
N TYR A 62 1.42 -9.25 -4.32
CA TYR A 62 1.71 -7.94 -3.73
C TYR A 62 0.45 -7.41 -3.06
N VAL A 63 0.53 -7.22 -1.76
CA VAL A 63 -0.54 -6.63 -0.95
C VAL A 63 -0.18 -5.16 -0.72
N VAL A 64 -1.03 -4.27 -1.19
CA VAL A 64 -0.74 -2.83 -1.20
C VAL A 64 -1.74 -2.09 -0.34
N GLU A 65 -1.24 -1.40 0.65
CA GLU A 65 -1.99 -0.42 1.46
C GLU A 65 -1.74 0.98 0.89
N VAL A 66 -2.79 1.72 0.63
CA VAL A 66 -2.72 3.06 0.02
C VAL A 66 -3.16 4.12 1.01
N LYS A 67 -2.32 5.11 1.24
CA LYS A 67 -2.65 6.28 2.05
C LYS A 67 -2.47 7.55 1.21
N THR A 68 -3.49 8.38 1.18
CA THR A 68 -3.48 9.65 0.43
C THR A 68 -3.59 10.82 1.40
N PHE A 69 -2.63 11.73 1.33
CA PHE A 69 -2.61 12.96 2.11
C PHE A 69 -2.29 14.14 1.21
N SER A 70 -3.12 15.18 1.28
CA SER A 70 -2.87 16.46 0.60
C SER A 70 -2.41 17.50 1.62
N ASP A 71 -1.40 18.28 1.25
CA ASP A 71 -0.88 19.41 2.03
C ASP A 71 -0.44 19.05 3.47
N ALA A 72 -0.14 17.79 3.72
CA ALA A 72 0.28 17.28 5.01
C ALA A 72 1.75 16.87 5.03
N LYS A 73 2.39 17.01 6.21
CA LYS A 73 3.71 16.45 6.49
C LYS A 73 3.55 15.18 7.29
N ILE A 74 4.08 14.07 6.79
CA ILE A 74 3.94 12.76 7.40
C ILE A 74 5.25 12.34 8.06
N TYR A 75 5.15 11.83 9.28
CA TYR A 75 6.26 11.24 10.02
C TYR A 75 5.88 9.83 10.47
N GLY A 76 6.59 8.85 9.91
CA GLY A 76 6.40 7.44 10.20
C GLY A 76 7.64 6.79 10.82
N ASP A 77 7.41 5.85 11.73
CA ASP A 77 8.42 4.92 12.25
C ASP A 77 7.82 3.52 12.23
N GLY A 78 8.44 2.58 11.51
CA GLY A 78 7.94 1.22 11.36
C GLY A 78 7.81 0.45 12.69
N ARG A 79 8.46 0.93 13.77
CA ARG A 79 8.38 0.32 15.11
C ARG A 79 7.22 0.84 15.96
N LYS A 80 6.62 1.98 15.60
CA LYS A 80 5.55 2.63 16.38
C LYS A 80 4.19 2.20 15.87
N MET A 81 3.23 2.07 16.80
CA MET A 81 1.87 1.71 16.47
C MET A 81 1.16 2.80 15.68
N ASP A 82 1.43 4.07 15.99
CA ASP A 82 0.83 5.22 15.34
C ASP A 82 1.89 6.09 14.65
N TRP A 83 1.52 6.57 13.48
CA TRP A 83 2.24 7.58 12.73
C TRP A 83 1.56 8.93 12.89
N GLN A 84 2.26 9.99 12.52
CA GLN A 84 1.79 11.35 12.69
C GLN A 84 1.72 12.08 11.37
N TYR A 85 0.70 12.92 11.22
CA TYR A 85 0.68 13.91 10.16
C TYR A 85 0.31 15.28 10.71
N TYR A 86 0.83 16.31 10.06
CA TYR A 86 0.60 17.71 10.38
C TYR A 86 -0.12 18.37 9.22
N LEU A 87 -1.28 18.97 9.51
CA LEU A 87 -2.12 19.65 8.54
C LEU A 87 -2.63 20.95 9.15
N GLY A 88 -2.41 22.09 8.47
CA GLY A 88 -2.88 23.40 8.96
C GLY A 88 -2.33 23.78 10.33
N GLY A 89 -1.11 23.35 10.68
CA GLY A 89 -0.50 23.61 11.98
C GLY A 89 -0.95 22.67 13.11
N HIS A 90 -1.86 21.75 12.84
CA HIS A 90 -2.35 20.76 13.81
C HIS A 90 -1.72 19.40 13.58
N ARG A 91 -1.48 18.68 14.68
CA ARG A 91 -1.00 17.30 14.68
C ARG A 91 -2.16 16.34 14.79
N TYR A 92 -2.08 15.27 13.98
CA TYR A 92 -3.01 14.14 14.03
C TYR A 92 -2.22 12.83 14.04
N ASP A 93 -2.82 11.80 14.62
CA ASP A 93 -2.23 10.46 14.64
C ASP A 93 -3.09 9.51 13.77
N PHE A 94 -2.44 8.52 13.14
CA PHE A 94 -3.12 7.46 12.40
C PHE A 94 -2.35 6.14 12.56
N TYR A 95 -3.08 5.04 12.44
CA TYR A 95 -2.49 3.72 12.61
C TYR A 95 -1.39 3.45 11.57
N ASN A 96 -0.31 2.83 12.00
CA ASN A 96 0.84 2.51 11.17
C ASN A 96 0.44 1.61 9.98
N PRO A 97 0.54 2.11 8.73
CA PRO A 97 0.10 1.35 7.56
C PRO A 97 0.97 0.13 7.26
N ILE A 98 2.22 0.10 7.74
CA ILE A 98 3.07 -1.09 7.65
C ILE A 98 2.47 -2.21 8.50
N MET A 99 2.08 -1.91 9.73
CA MET A 99 1.46 -2.90 10.64
C MET A 99 0.08 -3.33 10.12
N GLN A 100 -0.68 -2.40 9.57
CA GLN A 100 -1.97 -2.70 8.95
C GLN A 100 -1.81 -3.69 7.81
N ASN A 101 -0.91 -3.40 6.87
CA ASN A 101 -0.71 -4.22 5.69
C ASN A 101 -0.11 -5.59 6.01
N LYS A 102 0.75 -5.68 7.02
CA LYS A 102 1.25 -6.98 7.50
C LYS A 102 0.14 -7.90 7.98
N LYS A 103 -0.86 -7.37 8.68
CA LYS A 103 -2.04 -8.15 9.08
C LYS A 103 -2.82 -8.64 7.85
N HIS A 104 -2.96 -7.81 6.82
CA HIS A 104 -3.58 -8.21 5.56
C HIS A 104 -2.84 -9.37 4.90
N VAL A 105 -1.51 -9.31 4.87
CA VAL A 105 -0.66 -10.40 4.35
C VAL A 105 -0.85 -11.68 5.17
N GLU A 106 -0.86 -11.58 6.50
CA GLU A 106 -1.08 -12.74 7.39
C GLU A 106 -2.44 -13.42 7.16
N TYR A 107 -3.51 -12.62 7.01
CA TYR A 107 -4.84 -13.14 6.73
C TYR A 107 -4.91 -13.82 5.35
N LEU A 108 -4.30 -13.23 4.33
CA LEU A 108 -4.22 -13.84 3.01
C LEU A 108 -3.40 -15.13 3.00
N LYS A 109 -2.25 -15.16 3.68
CA LYS A 109 -1.44 -16.37 3.83
C LYS A 109 -2.23 -17.49 4.48
N LYS A 110 -3.00 -17.20 5.51
CA LYS A 110 -3.86 -18.17 6.18
C LYS A 110 -4.96 -18.68 5.26
N MET A 111 -5.64 -17.77 4.55
CA MET A 111 -6.71 -18.10 3.62
C MET A 111 -6.22 -18.97 2.45
N LEU A 112 -4.99 -18.71 1.98
CA LEU A 112 -4.40 -19.39 0.82
C LEU A 112 -3.43 -20.50 1.21
N SER A 113 -3.49 -20.99 2.45
CA SER A 113 -2.56 -22.00 2.98
C SER A 113 -2.58 -23.34 2.24
N ASP A 114 -3.72 -23.68 1.62
CA ASP A 114 -3.92 -24.92 0.86
C ASP A 114 -3.38 -24.84 -0.58
N PHE A 115 -2.98 -23.65 -1.01
CA PHE A 115 -2.38 -23.45 -2.32
C PHE A 115 -0.86 -23.60 -2.27
N ALA A 116 -0.24 -23.79 -3.45
CA ALA A 116 1.22 -23.91 -3.56
C ALA A 116 1.96 -22.76 -2.90
N LYS A 117 3.25 -22.97 -2.58
CA LYS A 117 4.10 -21.91 -2.00
C LYS A 117 4.06 -20.67 -2.89
N VAL A 118 3.44 -19.63 -2.37
CA VAL A 118 3.34 -18.32 -3.02
C VAL A 118 4.11 -17.31 -2.18
N GLU A 119 4.95 -16.52 -2.83
CA GLU A 119 5.61 -15.40 -2.18
C GLU A 119 4.65 -14.23 -1.99
N PHE A 120 4.73 -13.59 -0.82
CA PHE A 120 3.92 -12.42 -0.49
C PHE A 120 4.82 -11.23 -0.22
N TYR A 121 4.47 -10.10 -0.81
CA TYR A 121 5.17 -8.83 -0.66
C TYR A 121 4.22 -7.79 -0.08
N SER A 122 4.70 -7.06 0.92
CA SER A 122 3.95 -5.97 1.53
C SER A 122 4.42 -4.63 0.97
N VAL A 123 3.50 -3.87 0.40
CA VAL A 123 3.78 -2.55 -0.17
C VAL A 123 2.89 -1.52 0.50
N VAL A 124 3.47 -0.44 0.98
CA VAL A 124 2.75 0.74 1.48
C VAL A 124 2.97 1.88 0.51
N LEU A 125 1.91 2.36 -0.10
CA LEU A 125 1.93 3.49 -1.02
C LEU A 125 1.41 4.74 -0.31
N MET A 126 2.33 5.65 0.00
CA MET A 126 2.04 6.94 0.59
C MET A 126 1.97 8.00 -0.51
N LEU A 127 0.78 8.34 -0.97
CA LEU A 127 0.56 9.43 -1.92
C LEU A 127 0.51 10.75 -1.14
N CYS A 128 1.66 11.37 -0.99
CA CYS A 128 1.86 12.61 -0.22
C CYS A 128 3.07 13.39 -0.74
N ASP A 129 3.07 14.69 -0.51
CA ASP A 129 4.15 15.58 -0.97
C ASP A 129 5.36 15.56 -0.02
N ASP A 130 5.14 15.39 1.28
CA ASP A 130 6.20 15.37 2.30
C ASP A 130 6.01 14.20 3.27
N CYS A 131 6.77 13.14 3.05
CA CYS A 131 6.68 11.91 3.85
C CYS A 131 8.07 11.43 4.26
N LYS A 132 8.28 11.32 5.57
CA LYS A 132 9.51 10.80 6.17
C LYS A 132 9.20 9.54 6.96
N VAL A 133 9.74 8.42 6.51
CA VAL A 133 9.53 7.12 7.16
C VAL A 133 10.88 6.50 7.51
N SER A 134 10.99 6.01 8.74
CA SER A 134 12.17 5.33 9.27
C SER A 134 11.83 3.91 9.74
N ASN A 135 12.85 3.09 9.92
CA ASN A 135 12.75 1.75 10.51
C ASN A 135 11.72 0.82 9.84
N VAL A 136 11.64 0.83 8.50
CA VAL A 136 10.62 0.09 7.73
C VAL A 136 10.69 -1.41 7.98
N ASN A 137 11.89 -2.01 7.96
CA ASN A 137 12.12 -3.47 7.98
C ASN A 137 12.88 -3.95 9.23
N ARG A 138 12.55 -3.43 10.42
CA ARG A 138 13.13 -3.98 11.65
C ARG A 138 12.25 -5.09 12.23
N SER A 139 12.73 -6.31 12.15
CA SER A 139 12.27 -7.49 12.90
C SER A 139 11.21 -8.42 12.28
N ASP A 140 10.80 -8.28 11.02
CA ASP A 140 9.69 -9.08 10.50
C ASP A 140 10.00 -9.92 9.27
N ARG A 141 9.26 -11.03 9.17
CA ARG A 141 9.42 -12.07 8.13
C ARG A 141 8.84 -11.69 6.76
N VAL A 142 8.21 -10.53 6.64
CA VAL A 142 7.67 -10.03 5.38
C VAL A 142 8.34 -8.71 5.07
N ASP A 143 9.10 -8.69 3.99
CA ASP A 143 9.73 -7.46 3.53
C ASP A 143 8.66 -6.46 3.12
N THR A 144 8.69 -5.30 3.75
CA THR A 144 7.80 -4.19 3.43
C THR A 144 8.57 -3.11 2.70
N VAL A 145 8.01 -2.64 1.60
CA VAL A 145 8.50 -1.49 0.86
C VAL A 145 7.52 -0.33 1.06
N VAL A 146 8.03 0.84 1.41
CA VAL A 146 7.25 2.08 1.47
C VAL A 146 7.60 2.94 0.28
N CYS A 147 6.61 3.27 -0.53
CA CYS A 147 6.75 4.09 -1.72
C CYS A 147 5.97 5.38 -1.55
N THR A 148 6.50 6.49 -2.06
CA THR A 148 5.85 7.80 -1.97
C THR A 148 5.26 8.27 -3.30
N SER A 149 5.34 7.44 -4.33
CA SER A 149 4.75 7.71 -5.65
C SER A 149 4.48 6.41 -6.40
N LEU A 150 3.59 6.47 -7.38
CA LEU A 150 3.29 5.34 -8.27
C LEU A 150 4.53 4.87 -9.07
N PRO A 151 5.35 5.75 -9.64
CA PRO A 151 6.59 5.32 -10.30
C PRO A 151 7.58 4.63 -9.35
N ALA A 152 7.67 5.08 -8.08
CA ALA A 152 8.51 4.43 -7.07
C ALA A 152 8.00 3.02 -6.74
N MET A 153 6.68 2.86 -6.60
CA MET A 153 6.05 1.56 -6.41
C MET A 153 6.37 0.60 -7.56
N ASN A 154 6.23 1.06 -8.80
CA ASN A 154 6.55 0.26 -9.98
C ASN A 154 8.03 -0.20 -10.00
N ARG A 155 8.96 0.71 -9.68
CA ARG A 155 10.39 0.35 -9.59
C ARG A 155 10.64 -0.68 -8.50
N ALA A 156 10.06 -0.49 -7.32
CA ALA A 156 10.21 -1.42 -6.21
C ALA A 156 9.68 -2.82 -6.56
N MET A 157 8.51 -2.89 -7.17
CA MET A 157 7.90 -4.18 -7.56
C MET A 157 8.73 -4.90 -8.64
N LYS A 158 9.33 -4.18 -9.58
CA LYS A 158 10.23 -4.77 -10.59
C LYS A 158 11.51 -5.35 -9.99
N MET A 159 11.92 -4.94 -8.81
CA MET A 159 13.08 -5.52 -8.12
C MET A 159 12.79 -6.92 -7.56
N PHE A 160 11.54 -7.31 -7.43
CA PHE A 160 11.12 -8.65 -7.00
C PHE A 160 10.83 -9.59 -8.19
N LEU A 161 10.92 -9.10 -9.42
CA LEU A 161 10.80 -9.88 -10.65
C LEU A 161 12.17 -10.45 -11.06
#